data_3c304802e670069f03ce370ad49fe1fd
#
_entry.id   3c304802e670069f03ce370ad49fe1fd
#
_cell.length_a   1.000
_cell.length_b   1.000
_cell.length_c   1.000
_cell.angle_alpha   90.00
_cell.angle_beta   90.00
_cell.angle_gamma   90.00
#
_symmetry.space_group_name_H-M   'P 1'
#
loop_
_entity.id
_entity.type
_entity.pdbx_description
1 polymer ?
#
loop_
_entity_poly.entity_id
_entity_poly.type
_entity_poly.pdbx_seq_one_letter_code
_entity_poly.pdbx_strand_id
1 'polypeptide(L)'
;MRWFVWLFATSLVLAPAAHAAEGVDLTLVLVTDVSRSIDDSEFKLEKDGYAAAFTSKQVIEAIQNGTIGAIAVSYVEFASSFEVRTVLDWIVIRDEASAQAFADKLVAAPRSFWGRTAISAGIDRAVQLQAESGFEAPRHVIDVCGDGTNNAGRDVTEARDDALKAGITINGLAIINDHPVSWTYAHVQPPGGLPNYYRENVTGGPSSFVLEVHDFHTFGEAMTRKLVTEIAAAAVPRSLAAAP
;
A
#
# COMPACT_ATOMS: atom_id res chain seq x y z
N MET A 1 -7.25 15.32 75.45
CA MET A 1 -8.08 15.14 74.20
C MET A 1 -7.24 15.54 73.01
N ARG A 2 -6.70 14.57 72.26
CA ARG A 2 -5.83 14.82 71.07
C ARG A 2 -6.65 14.59 69.80
N TRP A 3 -6.89 15.64 69.02
CA TRP A 3 -7.62 15.60 67.79
C TRP A 3 -6.64 15.19 66.67
N PHE A 4 -6.90 14.04 66.04
CA PHE A 4 -6.21 13.59 64.83
C PHE A 4 -6.95 14.17 63.60
N VAL A 5 -6.29 15.07 62.90
CA VAL A 5 -6.76 15.57 61.59
C VAL A 5 -6.24 14.62 60.51
N TRP A 6 -7.14 13.90 59.85
CA TRP A 6 -6.82 13.09 58.67
C TRP A 6 -6.82 14.01 57.41
N LEU A 7 -5.63 14.22 56.84
CA LEU A 7 -5.53 14.86 55.53
C LEU A 7 -5.79 13.79 54.44
N PHE A 8 -6.90 13.88 53.77
CA PHE A 8 -7.16 13.12 52.54
C PHE A 8 -6.40 13.78 51.39
N ALA A 9 -5.32 13.16 50.92
CA ALA A 9 -4.65 13.53 49.66
C ALA A 9 -5.45 12.96 48.51
N THR A 10 -6.20 13.80 47.80
CA THR A 10 -6.88 13.47 46.53
C THR A 10 -5.83 13.40 45.44
N SER A 11 -5.41 12.19 45.04
CA SER A 11 -4.57 11.98 43.87
C SER A 11 -5.40 12.24 42.61
N LEU A 12 -5.10 13.35 41.93
CA LEU A 12 -5.66 13.66 40.60
C LEU A 12 -4.98 12.73 39.57
N VAL A 13 -5.71 11.68 39.15
CA VAL A 13 -5.27 10.81 38.04
C VAL A 13 -5.50 11.57 36.75
N LEU A 14 -4.45 12.14 36.15
CA LEU A 14 -4.52 12.63 34.77
C LEU A 14 -4.70 11.42 33.84
N ALA A 15 -5.90 11.25 33.29
CA ALA A 15 -6.12 10.34 32.20
C ALA A 15 -5.29 10.85 30.98
N PRO A 16 -4.57 9.96 30.25
CA PRO A 16 -3.90 10.35 29.00
C PRO A 16 -4.97 10.89 28.04
N ALA A 17 -4.73 12.06 27.47
CA ALA A 17 -5.57 12.60 26.41
C ALA A 17 -5.59 11.59 25.25
N ALA A 18 -6.73 10.99 24.96
CA ALA A 18 -6.92 10.22 23.75
C ALA A 18 -6.66 11.17 22.58
N HIS A 19 -5.58 10.95 21.83
CA HIS A 19 -5.38 11.63 20.56
C HIS A 19 -6.53 11.19 19.67
N ALA A 20 -7.33 12.15 19.19
CA ALA A 20 -8.30 11.87 18.13
C ALA A 20 -7.54 11.32 16.94
N ALA A 21 -8.02 10.22 16.35
CA ALA A 21 -7.42 9.66 15.16
C ALA A 21 -7.40 10.71 14.04
N GLU A 22 -6.30 10.83 13.32
CA GLU A 22 -6.18 11.75 12.20
C GLU A 22 -7.03 11.24 11.04
N GLY A 23 -7.95 12.10 10.51
CA GLY A 23 -8.79 11.77 9.38
C GLY A 23 -8.04 11.91 8.05
N VAL A 24 -8.23 10.91 7.16
CA VAL A 24 -7.73 10.92 5.79
C VAL A 24 -8.77 10.33 4.83
N ASP A 25 -8.71 10.66 3.54
CA ASP A 25 -9.65 10.11 2.54
C ASP A 25 -9.39 8.63 2.23
N LEU A 26 -8.14 8.20 2.41
CA LEU A 26 -7.66 6.88 2.06
C LEU A 26 -6.43 6.51 2.90
N THR A 27 -6.39 5.28 3.43
CA THR A 27 -5.14 4.64 3.85
C THR A 27 -4.69 3.68 2.76
N LEU A 28 -3.46 3.85 2.27
CA LEU A 28 -2.87 3.07 1.18
C LEU A 28 -1.57 2.41 1.63
N VAL A 29 -1.51 1.08 1.54
CA VAL A 29 -0.26 0.34 1.72
C VAL A 29 0.23 -0.14 0.36
N LEU A 30 1.37 0.37 -0.07
CA LEU A 30 2.09 -0.11 -1.26
C LEU A 30 2.87 -1.36 -0.85
N VAL A 31 2.61 -2.48 -1.52
CA VAL A 31 3.21 -3.80 -1.26
C VAL A 31 3.98 -4.23 -2.49
N THR A 32 5.28 -4.03 -2.47
CA THR A 32 6.17 -4.12 -3.63
C THR A 32 7.02 -5.37 -3.57
N ASP A 33 6.97 -6.16 -4.63
CA ASP A 33 7.85 -7.31 -4.85
C ASP A 33 9.29 -6.83 -5.09
N VAL A 34 10.21 -7.32 -4.26
CA VAL A 34 11.64 -7.11 -4.44
C VAL A 34 12.37 -8.46 -4.55
N SER A 35 11.67 -9.48 -5.04
CA SER A 35 12.25 -10.80 -5.25
C SER A 35 13.35 -10.78 -6.32
N ARG A 36 14.12 -11.87 -6.40
CA ARG A 36 15.31 -11.94 -7.27
C ARG A 36 15.04 -11.85 -8.77
N SER A 37 13.80 -11.89 -9.21
CA SER A 37 13.43 -11.69 -10.62
C SER A 37 13.55 -10.24 -11.07
N ILE A 38 13.40 -9.30 -10.12
CA ILE A 38 13.61 -7.88 -10.36
C ILE A 38 15.10 -7.57 -10.18
N ASP A 39 15.77 -7.09 -11.22
CA ASP A 39 17.16 -6.67 -11.13
C ASP A 39 17.31 -5.27 -10.47
N ASP A 40 18.57 -4.87 -10.22
CA ASP A 40 18.81 -3.59 -9.52
C ASP A 40 18.43 -2.38 -10.37
N SER A 41 18.48 -2.47 -11.69
CA SER A 41 18.05 -1.39 -12.59
C SER A 41 16.54 -1.29 -12.66
N GLU A 42 15.84 -2.40 -12.69
CA GLU A 42 14.37 -2.49 -12.62
C GLU A 42 13.83 -1.98 -11.28
N PHE A 43 14.45 -2.42 -10.18
CA PHE A 43 14.13 -1.91 -8.84
C PHE A 43 14.29 -0.38 -8.74
N LYS A 44 15.36 0.16 -9.35
CA LYS A 44 15.56 1.61 -9.40
C LYS A 44 14.47 2.30 -10.22
N LEU A 45 14.12 1.78 -11.39
CA LEU A 45 13.06 2.33 -12.25
C LEU A 45 11.70 2.31 -11.55
N GLU A 46 11.41 1.26 -10.80
CA GLU A 46 10.19 1.16 -10.00
C GLU A 46 10.13 2.24 -8.91
N LYS A 47 11.21 2.42 -8.15
CA LYS A 47 11.31 3.47 -7.11
C LYS A 47 11.18 4.87 -7.71
N ASP A 48 11.91 5.14 -8.79
CA ASP A 48 11.84 6.42 -9.52
C ASP A 48 10.42 6.65 -10.07
N GLY A 49 9.76 5.59 -10.53
CA GLY A 49 8.40 5.64 -11.03
C GLY A 49 7.36 5.94 -9.95
N TYR A 50 7.48 5.33 -8.77
CA TYR A 50 6.65 5.70 -7.60
C TYR A 50 6.87 7.17 -7.23
N ALA A 51 8.13 7.61 -7.12
CA ALA A 51 8.45 9.00 -6.79
C ALA A 51 7.86 9.98 -7.79
N ALA A 52 8.00 9.71 -9.09
CA ALA A 52 7.42 10.52 -10.16
C ALA A 52 5.89 10.55 -10.10
N ALA A 53 5.25 9.40 -9.81
CA ALA A 53 3.79 9.31 -9.72
C ALA A 53 3.25 10.14 -8.55
N PHE A 54 3.81 10.00 -7.34
CA PHE A 54 3.34 10.74 -6.16
C PHE A 54 3.59 12.24 -6.26
N THR A 55 4.66 12.68 -6.93
CA THR A 55 4.96 14.10 -7.15
C THR A 55 4.28 14.68 -8.39
N SER A 56 3.54 13.87 -9.16
CA SER A 56 2.82 14.35 -10.34
C SER A 56 1.65 15.26 -9.96
N LYS A 57 1.43 16.28 -10.78
CA LYS A 57 0.30 17.20 -10.62
C LYS A 57 -1.04 16.47 -10.55
N GLN A 58 -1.24 15.43 -11.37
CA GLN A 58 -2.47 14.67 -11.42
C GLN A 58 -2.78 13.96 -10.10
N VAL A 59 -1.79 13.35 -9.46
CA VAL A 59 -1.95 12.67 -8.17
C VAL A 59 -2.18 13.68 -7.05
N ILE A 60 -1.44 14.79 -7.03
CA ILE A 60 -1.63 15.85 -6.03
C ILE A 60 -3.03 16.47 -6.14
N GLU A 61 -3.49 16.79 -7.35
CA GLU A 61 -4.84 17.28 -7.58
C GLU A 61 -5.91 16.25 -7.17
N ALA A 62 -5.69 14.97 -7.45
CA ALA A 62 -6.62 13.91 -7.03
C ALA A 62 -6.73 13.83 -5.49
N ILE A 63 -5.60 13.95 -4.77
CA ILE A 63 -5.58 13.98 -3.31
C ILE A 63 -6.34 15.22 -2.79
N GLN A 64 -6.01 16.40 -3.29
CA GLN A 64 -6.58 17.67 -2.83
C GLN A 64 -8.08 17.81 -3.14
N ASN A 65 -8.57 17.12 -4.15
CA ASN A 65 -10.00 17.06 -4.49
C ASN A 65 -10.79 16.05 -3.63
N GLY A 66 -10.14 15.33 -2.72
CA GLY A 66 -10.80 14.49 -1.71
C GLY A 66 -11.60 15.31 -0.73
N THR A 67 -12.44 14.66 0.08
CA THR A 67 -13.28 15.31 1.08
C THR A 67 -12.44 15.95 2.19
N ILE A 68 -11.34 15.30 2.57
CA ILE A 68 -10.38 15.76 3.59
C ILE A 68 -9.17 16.42 2.91
N GLY A 69 -8.84 15.98 1.70
CA GLY A 69 -7.70 16.45 0.93
C GLY A 69 -6.37 15.87 1.41
N ALA A 70 -6.39 14.67 1.99
CA ALA A 70 -5.21 13.97 2.48
C ALA A 70 -5.36 12.46 2.36
N ILE A 71 -4.24 11.76 2.09
CA ILE A 71 -4.13 10.31 2.16
C ILE A 71 -2.98 9.92 3.09
N ALA A 72 -3.06 8.76 3.74
CA ALA A 72 -1.95 8.18 4.48
C ALA A 72 -1.37 7.01 3.68
N VAL A 73 -0.06 7.01 3.46
CA VAL A 73 0.64 6.01 2.64
C VAL A 73 1.74 5.33 3.46
N SER A 74 1.83 4.01 3.36
CA SER A 74 2.93 3.19 3.89
C SER A 74 3.53 2.37 2.75
N TYR A 75 4.83 2.05 2.82
CA TYR A 75 5.53 1.28 1.80
C TYR A 75 6.18 0.03 2.39
N VAL A 76 5.84 -1.12 1.84
CA VAL A 76 6.27 -2.45 2.25
C VAL A 76 7.00 -3.12 1.09
N GLU A 77 8.18 -3.64 1.34
CA GLU A 77 8.90 -4.53 0.44
C GLU A 77 8.76 -5.98 0.92
N PHE A 78 8.54 -6.90 -0.01
CA PHE A 78 8.51 -8.33 0.27
C PHE A 78 9.32 -9.14 -0.75
N ALA A 79 9.79 -10.31 -0.29
CA ALA A 79 10.37 -11.36 -1.11
C ALA A 79 9.94 -12.74 -0.59
N SER A 80 10.77 -13.53 0.10
CA SER A 80 10.36 -14.81 0.71
C SER A 80 9.45 -14.62 1.93
N SER A 81 8.88 -15.70 2.46
CA SER A 81 7.87 -15.68 3.52
C SER A 81 8.26 -14.92 4.79
N PHE A 82 9.56 -14.86 5.11
CA PHE A 82 10.09 -14.12 6.27
C PHE A 82 10.86 -12.86 5.87
N GLU A 83 10.87 -12.53 4.59
CA GLU A 83 11.53 -11.37 4.01
C GLU A 83 10.47 -10.32 3.66
N VAL A 84 9.91 -9.69 4.68
CA VAL A 84 8.91 -8.62 4.58
C VAL A 84 9.33 -7.49 5.49
N ARG A 85 9.34 -6.27 4.98
CA ARG A 85 9.72 -5.07 5.72
C ARG A 85 8.82 -3.90 5.41
N THR A 86 8.34 -3.22 6.45
CA THR A 86 7.83 -1.86 6.32
C THR A 86 9.04 -0.94 6.17
N VAL A 87 9.26 -0.45 4.96
CA VAL A 87 10.40 0.42 4.62
C VAL A 87 10.08 1.87 4.99
N LEU A 88 8.86 2.31 4.68
CA LEU A 88 8.31 3.58 5.15
C LEU A 88 7.05 3.31 5.94
N ASP A 89 7.06 3.76 7.18
CA ASP A 89 5.86 3.81 8.01
C ASP A 89 4.89 4.88 7.48
N TRP A 90 3.73 5.02 8.07
CA TRP A 90 2.69 5.91 7.60
C TRP A 90 3.18 7.36 7.43
N ILE A 91 2.95 7.92 6.25
CA ILE A 91 3.23 9.31 5.89
C ILE A 91 1.95 9.91 5.30
N VAL A 92 1.52 11.03 5.85
CA VAL A 92 0.36 11.76 5.32
C VAL A 92 0.80 12.65 4.16
N ILE A 93 0.12 12.50 3.03
CA ILE A 93 0.34 13.29 1.80
C ILE A 93 -0.90 14.13 1.56
N ARG A 94 -0.72 15.46 1.44
CA ARG A 94 -1.79 16.45 1.23
C ARG A 94 -1.44 17.57 0.26
N ASP A 95 -0.15 17.69 -0.07
CA ASP A 95 0.39 18.75 -0.90
C ASP A 95 1.71 18.32 -1.57
N GLU A 96 2.25 19.20 -2.42
CA GLU A 96 3.50 18.95 -3.12
C GLU A 96 4.68 18.72 -2.16
N ALA A 97 4.73 19.42 -1.04
CA ALA A 97 5.85 19.30 -0.09
C ALA A 97 5.85 17.94 0.62
N SER A 98 4.69 17.47 1.06
CA SER A 98 4.53 16.14 1.69
C SER A 98 4.72 15.01 0.67
N ALA A 99 4.27 15.18 -0.57
CA ALA A 99 4.51 14.25 -1.66
C ALA A 99 6.01 14.13 -1.99
N GLN A 100 6.72 15.26 -2.08
CA GLN A 100 8.16 15.27 -2.31
C GLN A 100 8.92 14.61 -1.15
N ALA A 101 8.55 14.92 0.10
CA ALA A 101 9.16 14.30 1.27
C ALA A 101 8.97 12.78 1.32
N PHE A 102 7.81 12.26 0.88
CA PHE A 102 7.58 10.82 0.70
C PHE A 102 8.47 10.26 -0.40
N ALA A 103 8.50 10.89 -1.58
CA ALA A 103 9.30 10.46 -2.72
C ALA A 103 10.81 10.40 -2.39
N ASP A 104 11.35 11.42 -1.72
CA ASP A 104 12.76 11.49 -1.32
C ASP A 104 13.13 10.33 -0.38
N LYS A 105 12.28 10.04 0.61
CA LYS A 105 12.50 8.91 1.53
C LYS A 105 12.42 7.58 0.80
N LEU A 106 11.46 7.43 -0.12
CA LEU A 106 11.28 6.22 -0.90
C LEU A 106 12.52 5.94 -1.75
N VAL A 107 12.99 6.91 -2.53
CA VAL A 107 14.16 6.75 -3.40
C VAL A 107 15.44 6.49 -2.58
N ALA A 108 15.61 7.14 -1.43
CA ALA A 108 16.77 6.95 -0.57
C ALA A 108 16.84 5.59 0.13
N ALA A 109 15.71 4.89 0.28
CA ALA A 109 15.68 3.61 0.97
C ALA A 109 16.39 2.51 0.15
N PRO A 110 17.31 1.73 0.74
CA PRO A 110 17.93 0.61 0.04
C PRO A 110 16.94 -0.54 -0.12
N ARG A 111 17.16 -1.38 -1.14
CA ARG A 111 16.43 -2.64 -1.33
C ARG A 111 16.61 -3.55 -0.11
N SER A 112 15.52 -4.15 0.36
CA SER A 112 15.53 -4.95 1.59
C SER A 112 15.95 -6.40 1.36
N PHE A 113 15.55 -7.03 0.25
CA PHE A 113 15.65 -8.48 0.05
C PHE A 113 15.87 -8.87 -1.41
N TRP A 114 16.19 -10.18 -1.63
CA TRP A 114 16.39 -10.81 -2.96
C TRP A 114 15.83 -12.24 -3.02
N GLY A 115 14.87 -12.59 -2.19
CA GLY A 115 14.36 -13.96 -2.07
C GLY A 115 13.41 -14.41 -3.17
N ARG A 116 12.49 -15.31 -2.80
CA ARG A 116 11.38 -15.78 -3.63
C ARG A 116 10.24 -14.75 -3.62
N THR A 117 9.06 -15.12 -4.15
CA THR A 117 7.89 -14.23 -4.23
C THR A 117 6.79 -14.73 -3.27
N ALA A 118 6.64 -14.07 -2.12
CA ALA A 118 5.59 -14.36 -1.13
C ALA A 118 4.59 -13.21 -1.05
N ILE A 119 3.74 -13.04 -2.06
CA ILE A 119 2.68 -12.01 -2.11
C ILE A 119 1.81 -12.09 -0.84
N SER A 120 1.47 -13.32 -0.41
CA SER A 120 0.67 -13.54 0.79
C SER A 120 1.28 -12.90 2.04
N ALA A 121 2.61 -12.97 2.21
CA ALA A 121 3.29 -12.37 3.34
C ALA A 121 3.29 -10.83 3.28
N GLY A 122 3.40 -10.26 2.10
CA GLY A 122 3.23 -8.82 1.86
C GLY A 122 1.83 -8.34 2.22
N ILE A 123 0.79 -9.07 1.78
CA ILE A 123 -0.62 -8.78 2.12
C ILE A 123 -0.84 -8.89 3.63
N ASP A 124 -0.36 -9.95 4.28
CA ASP A 124 -0.50 -10.13 5.73
C ASP A 124 0.11 -8.95 6.51
N ARG A 125 1.29 -8.49 6.10
CA ARG A 125 1.92 -7.31 6.71
C ARG A 125 1.11 -6.04 6.49
N ALA A 126 0.56 -5.85 5.30
CA ALA A 126 -0.28 -4.70 4.99
C ALA A 126 -1.58 -4.69 5.79
N VAL A 127 -2.22 -5.84 5.99
CA VAL A 127 -3.41 -5.98 6.86
C VAL A 127 -3.09 -5.56 8.30
N GLN A 128 -1.94 -5.97 8.84
CA GLN A 128 -1.51 -5.55 10.18
C GLN A 128 -1.31 -4.03 10.25
N LEU A 129 -0.62 -3.44 9.25
CA LEU A 129 -0.43 -1.99 9.17
C LEU A 129 -1.75 -1.23 9.12
N GLN A 130 -2.72 -1.71 8.33
CA GLN A 130 -4.05 -1.10 8.28
C GLN A 130 -4.76 -1.14 9.64
N ALA A 131 -4.70 -2.27 10.35
CA ALA A 131 -5.30 -2.42 11.66
C ALA A 131 -4.66 -1.53 12.75
N GLU A 132 -3.35 -1.26 12.62
CA GLU A 132 -2.55 -0.49 13.56
C GLU A 132 -2.38 0.99 13.14
N SER A 133 -2.97 1.41 12.03
CA SER A 133 -2.68 2.70 11.39
C SER A 133 -2.96 3.93 12.25
N GLY A 134 -3.97 3.87 13.13
CA GLY A 134 -4.41 5.00 13.94
C GLY A 134 -5.12 6.13 13.14
N PHE A 135 -5.38 5.93 11.85
CA PHE A 135 -6.11 6.86 10.99
C PHE A 135 -7.59 6.50 10.92
N GLU A 136 -8.44 7.53 10.81
CA GLU A 136 -9.84 7.38 10.39
C GLU A 136 -9.94 7.61 8.88
N ALA A 137 -10.27 6.56 8.13
CA ALA A 137 -10.41 6.64 6.68
C ALA A 137 -11.68 5.89 6.22
N PRO A 138 -12.42 6.44 5.26
CA PRO A 138 -13.57 5.74 4.66
C PRO A 138 -13.14 4.55 3.80
N ARG A 139 -11.87 4.46 3.42
CA ARG A 139 -11.32 3.40 2.55
C ARG A 139 -9.93 2.98 3.00
N HIS A 140 -9.74 1.66 2.97
CA HIS A 140 -8.47 0.99 3.22
C HIS A 140 -8.07 0.21 1.99
N VAL A 141 -6.91 0.51 1.41
CA VAL A 141 -6.43 -0.10 0.17
C VAL A 141 -5.03 -0.68 0.36
N ILE A 142 -4.84 -1.86 -0.20
CA ILE A 142 -3.54 -2.48 -0.42
C ILE A 142 -3.30 -2.49 -1.93
N ASP A 143 -2.14 -2.01 -2.35
CA ASP A 143 -1.69 -2.02 -3.73
C ASP A 143 -0.52 -2.98 -3.89
N VAL A 144 -0.77 -4.13 -4.55
CA VAL A 144 0.25 -5.16 -4.77
C VAL A 144 0.90 -4.96 -6.14
N CYS A 145 2.21 -4.71 -6.14
CA CYS A 145 3.02 -4.59 -7.33
C CYS A 145 4.04 -5.73 -7.41
N GLY A 146 4.16 -6.38 -8.56
CA GLY A 146 5.17 -7.42 -8.79
C GLY A 146 5.11 -8.05 -10.17
N ASP A 147 6.16 -8.83 -10.48
CA ASP A 147 6.40 -9.47 -11.78
C ASP A 147 6.16 -10.99 -11.76
N GLY A 148 5.71 -11.55 -10.62
CA GLY A 148 5.56 -12.99 -10.45
C GLY A 148 4.31 -13.44 -9.71
N THR A 149 4.11 -14.76 -9.69
CA THR A 149 3.06 -15.42 -8.90
C THR A 149 3.54 -15.70 -7.47
N ASN A 150 2.61 -15.85 -6.53
CA ASN A 150 2.95 -16.31 -5.18
C ASN A 150 3.57 -17.71 -5.22
N ASN A 151 4.86 -17.82 -4.91
CA ASN A 151 5.61 -19.08 -4.95
C ASN A 151 6.29 -19.42 -3.62
N ALA A 152 5.99 -18.66 -2.58
CA ALA A 152 6.42 -18.89 -1.20
C ALA A 152 5.33 -18.39 -0.22
N GLY A 153 5.41 -18.81 1.04
CA GLY A 153 4.42 -18.44 2.05
C GLY A 153 3.14 -19.27 1.99
N ARG A 154 2.08 -18.76 2.60
CA ARG A 154 0.75 -19.38 2.56
C ARG A 154 0.05 -19.15 1.23
N ASP A 155 -1.09 -19.78 1.03
CA ASP A 155 -1.93 -19.51 -0.13
C ASP A 155 -2.31 -18.01 -0.20
N VAL A 156 -2.12 -17.42 -1.38
CA VAL A 156 -2.39 -16.00 -1.58
C VAL A 156 -3.88 -15.68 -1.54
N THR A 157 -4.74 -16.61 -1.94
CA THR A 157 -6.18 -16.45 -1.88
C THR A 157 -6.69 -16.38 -0.44
N GLU A 158 -6.07 -17.14 0.48
CA GLU A 158 -6.37 -17.01 1.90
C GLU A 158 -5.98 -15.64 2.46
N ALA A 159 -4.78 -15.13 2.10
CA ALA A 159 -4.34 -13.81 2.52
C ALA A 159 -5.24 -12.69 1.98
N ARG A 160 -5.61 -12.79 0.69
CA ARG A 160 -6.61 -11.90 0.06
C ARG A 160 -7.92 -11.93 0.81
N ASP A 161 -8.49 -13.12 1.02
CA ASP A 161 -9.81 -13.25 1.63
C ASP A 161 -9.84 -12.72 3.07
N ASP A 162 -8.75 -12.86 3.82
CA ASP A 162 -8.62 -12.26 5.15
C ASP A 162 -8.58 -10.72 5.10
N ALA A 163 -7.88 -10.14 4.14
CA ALA A 163 -7.89 -8.69 3.90
C ALA A 163 -9.30 -8.19 3.54
N LEU A 164 -10.03 -8.92 2.67
CA LEU A 164 -11.40 -8.56 2.28
C LEU A 164 -12.36 -8.63 3.47
N LYS A 165 -12.24 -9.63 4.34
CA LYS A 165 -13.02 -9.73 5.60
C LYS A 165 -12.76 -8.55 6.54
N ALA A 166 -11.53 -7.99 6.52
CA ALA A 166 -11.18 -6.78 7.26
C ALA A 166 -11.68 -5.48 6.60
N GLY A 167 -12.41 -5.57 5.46
CA GLY A 167 -12.93 -4.40 4.74
C GLY A 167 -11.90 -3.69 3.87
N ILE A 168 -10.78 -4.34 3.58
CA ILE A 168 -9.69 -3.79 2.78
C ILE A 168 -9.90 -4.17 1.32
N THR A 169 -9.70 -3.24 0.40
CA THR A 169 -9.65 -3.51 -1.04
C THR A 169 -8.21 -3.77 -1.47
N ILE A 170 -7.99 -4.78 -2.30
CA ILE A 170 -6.67 -5.07 -2.88
C ILE A 170 -6.70 -4.79 -4.37
N ASN A 171 -5.86 -3.87 -4.83
CA ASN A 171 -5.57 -3.61 -6.24
C ASN A 171 -4.23 -4.22 -6.63
N GLY A 172 -4.00 -4.39 -7.93
CA GLY A 172 -2.78 -4.98 -8.45
C GLY A 172 -2.14 -4.18 -9.58
N LEU A 173 -0.82 -4.21 -9.64
CA LEU A 173 -0.04 -3.82 -10.80
C LEU A 173 0.83 -5.01 -11.20
N ALA A 174 0.47 -5.68 -12.29
CA ALA A 174 1.20 -6.81 -12.84
C ALA A 174 2.27 -6.30 -13.81
N ILE A 175 3.54 -6.52 -13.48
CA ILE A 175 4.67 -6.16 -14.34
C ILE A 175 5.01 -7.36 -15.22
N ILE A 176 4.92 -7.16 -16.53
CA ILE A 176 5.27 -8.17 -17.54
C ILE A 176 6.60 -7.76 -18.14
N ASN A 177 7.66 -8.46 -17.74
CA ASN A 177 8.98 -8.20 -18.32
C ASN A 177 9.15 -9.02 -19.59
N ASP A 178 8.82 -8.40 -20.73
CA ASP A 178 8.95 -9.03 -22.05
C ASP A 178 10.42 -9.11 -22.53
N HIS A 179 11.34 -8.39 -21.90
CA HIS A 179 12.75 -8.29 -22.27
C HIS A 179 13.70 -8.41 -21.07
N PRO A 180 13.68 -9.55 -20.32
CA PRO A 180 14.57 -9.72 -19.19
C PRO A 180 16.03 -9.71 -19.64
N VAL A 181 16.91 -9.04 -18.88
CA VAL A 181 18.35 -8.95 -19.18
C VAL A 181 19.05 -10.31 -19.15
N SER A 182 18.45 -11.31 -18.53
CA SER A 182 18.94 -12.70 -18.47
C SER A 182 17.77 -13.66 -18.28
N TRP A 183 17.93 -14.92 -18.78
CA TRP A 183 16.96 -15.99 -18.53
C TRP A 183 16.76 -16.27 -17.01
N THR A 184 17.70 -15.89 -16.15
CA THR A 184 17.59 -16.04 -14.69
C THR A 184 16.55 -15.09 -14.08
N TYR A 185 16.20 -14.02 -14.80
CA TYR A 185 15.16 -13.05 -14.43
C TYR A 185 13.85 -13.28 -15.18
N ALA A 186 13.83 -14.24 -16.13
CA ALA A 186 12.63 -14.58 -16.87
C ALA A 186 11.64 -15.33 -15.96
N HIS A 187 10.41 -14.85 -15.89
CA HIS A 187 9.31 -15.55 -15.24
C HIS A 187 8.62 -16.52 -16.19
N VAL A 188 8.30 -17.71 -15.68
CA VAL A 188 7.32 -18.57 -16.34
C VAL A 188 5.95 -17.95 -16.13
N GLN A 189 5.36 -17.46 -17.20
CA GLN A 189 4.02 -16.88 -17.14
C GLN A 189 2.99 -17.94 -16.70
N PRO A 190 2.10 -17.62 -15.75
CA PRO A 190 1.03 -18.53 -15.35
C PRO A 190 0.04 -18.71 -16.52
N PRO A 191 -0.75 -19.79 -16.52
CA PRO A 191 -1.83 -19.98 -17.47
C PRO A 191 -2.75 -18.73 -17.51
N GLY A 192 -2.99 -18.17 -18.69
CA GLY A 192 -3.77 -16.94 -18.85
C GLY A 192 -2.99 -15.64 -18.59
N GLY A 193 -1.69 -15.71 -18.28
CA GLY A 193 -0.82 -14.57 -18.01
C GLY A 193 -0.91 -14.03 -16.60
N LEU A 194 0.09 -13.24 -16.22
CA LEU A 194 0.20 -12.67 -14.88
C LEU A 194 -0.98 -11.76 -14.49
N PRO A 195 -1.50 -10.89 -15.37
CA PRO A 195 -2.66 -10.06 -15.05
C PRO A 195 -3.91 -10.88 -14.68
N ASN A 196 -4.13 -12.01 -15.36
CA ASN A 196 -5.23 -12.90 -15.02
C ASN A 196 -5.03 -13.57 -13.68
N TYR A 197 -3.80 -14.03 -13.39
CA TYR A 197 -3.46 -14.57 -12.08
C TYR A 197 -3.75 -13.56 -10.95
N TYR A 198 -3.38 -12.29 -11.15
CA TYR A 198 -3.66 -11.22 -10.17
C TYR A 198 -5.16 -11.02 -9.96
N ARG A 199 -5.96 -10.97 -11.06
CA ARG A 199 -7.43 -10.82 -10.98
C ARG A 199 -8.09 -11.98 -10.22
N GLU A 200 -7.64 -13.20 -10.45
CA GLU A 200 -8.25 -14.39 -9.86
C GLU A 200 -7.79 -14.67 -8.43
N ASN A 201 -6.53 -14.37 -8.10
CA ASN A 201 -5.91 -14.85 -6.87
C ASN A 201 -5.48 -13.76 -5.89
N VAL A 202 -5.12 -12.56 -6.38
CA VAL A 202 -4.48 -11.52 -5.57
C VAL A 202 -5.43 -10.39 -5.23
N THR A 203 -6.15 -9.86 -6.22
CA THR A 203 -7.00 -8.67 -6.05
C THR A 203 -8.41 -9.03 -5.60
N GLY A 204 -9.09 -8.07 -4.98
CA GLY A 204 -10.47 -8.24 -4.53
C GLY A 204 -10.98 -7.03 -3.75
N GLY A 205 -12.27 -7.06 -3.45
CA GLY A 205 -12.97 -5.97 -2.77
C GLY A 205 -13.67 -5.01 -3.74
N PRO A 206 -14.41 -4.01 -3.21
CA PRO A 206 -15.20 -3.10 -4.02
C PRO A 206 -14.32 -2.29 -4.99
N SER A 207 -14.66 -2.35 -6.29
CA SER A 207 -13.96 -1.63 -7.36
C SER A 207 -12.47 -1.99 -7.50
N SER A 208 -12.07 -3.17 -7.04
CA SER A 208 -10.70 -3.66 -7.24
C SER A 208 -10.39 -3.83 -8.73
N PHE A 209 -9.13 -3.58 -9.09
CA PHE A 209 -8.68 -3.67 -10.47
C PHE A 209 -7.21 -4.11 -10.57
N VAL A 210 -6.81 -4.55 -11.76
CA VAL A 210 -5.43 -4.86 -12.11
C VAL A 210 -5.01 -3.99 -13.30
N LEU A 211 -3.90 -3.29 -13.17
CA LEU A 211 -3.19 -2.68 -14.29
C LEU A 211 -2.03 -3.56 -14.75
N GLU A 212 -1.73 -3.48 -16.03
CA GLU A 212 -0.63 -4.19 -16.68
C GLU A 212 0.45 -3.19 -17.09
N VAL A 213 1.70 -3.56 -16.86
CA VAL A 213 2.89 -2.81 -17.30
C VAL A 213 3.80 -3.78 -18.03
N HIS A 214 4.13 -3.47 -19.26
CA HIS A 214 4.99 -4.30 -20.12
C HIS A 214 6.46 -3.87 -20.14
N ASP A 215 6.78 -2.78 -19.45
CA ASP A 215 8.14 -2.23 -19.39
C ASP A 215 8.29 -1.36 -18.13
N PHE A 216 9.36 -1.58 -17.37
CA PHE A 216 9.69 -0.75 -16.21
C PHE A 216 9.90 0.73 -16.56
N HIS A 217 10.27 1.06 -17.79
CA HIS A 217 10.35 2.47 -18.24
C HIS A 217 9.00 3.17 -18.27
N THR A 218 7.89 2.46 -18.42
CA THR A 218 6.52 3.00 -18.41
C THR A 218 5.84 2.90 -17.05
N PHE A 219 6.53 2.34 -16.05
CA PHE A 219 6.01 2.11 -14.71
C PHE A 219 5.45 3.38 -14.07
N GLY A 220 6.19 4.51 -14.13
CA GLY A 220 5.78 5.77 -13.52
C GLY A 220 4.46 6.31 -14.09
N GLU A 221 4.25 6.19 -15.41
CA GLU A 221 2.99 6.59 -16.04
C GLU A 221 1.82 5.67 -15.63
N ALA A 222 2.07 4.37 -15.59
CA ALA A 222 1.07 3.39 -15.15
C ALA A 222 0.70 3.61 -13.69
N MET A 223 1.69 3.84 -12.81
CA MET A 223 1.48 4.14 -11.40
C MET A 223 0.71 5.44 -11.20
N THR A 224 1.02 6.48 -11.97
CA THR A 224 0.26 7.75 -11.94
C THR A 224 -1.22 7.51 -12.25
N ARG A 225 -1.53 6.78 -13.35
CA ARG A 225 -2.92 6.44 -13.70
C ARG A 225 -3.61 5.60 -12.62
N LYS A 226 -2.87 4.64 -12.07
CA LYS A 226 -3.35 3.77 -11.00
C LYS A 226 -3.72 4.57 -9.75
N LEU A 227 -2.81 5.40 -9.26
CA LEU A 227 -3.03 6.23 -8.06
C LEU A 227 -4.19 7.21 -8.25
N VAL A 228 -4.29 7.87 -9.42
CA VAL A 228 -5.43 8.75 -9.71
C VAL A 228 -6.75 7.97 -9.65
N THR A 229 -6.80 6.77 -10.21
CA THR A 229 -8.02 5.92 -10.18
C THR A 229 -8.37 5.52 -8.75
N GLU A 230 -7.40 5.12 -7.95
CA GLU A 230 -7.59 4.71 -6.55
C GLU A 230 -8.07 5.87 -5.67
N ILE A 231 -7.42 7.02 -5.80
CA ILE A 231 -7.73 8.21 -5.01
C ILE A 231 -9.09 8.79 -5.44
N ALA A 232 -9.35 8.94 -6.74
CA ALA A 232 -10.61 9.50 -7.25
C ALA A 232 -11.84 8.64 -6.90
N ALA A 233 -11.70 7.31 -6.82
CA ALA A 233 -12.79 6.43 -6.37
C ALA A 233 -13.23 6.74 -4.91
N ALA A 234 -12.43 7.47 -4.13
CA ALA A 234 -12.78 7.93 -2.80
C ALA A 234 -13.77 9.11 -2.81
N ALA A 235 -13.83 9.86 -3.90
CA ALA A 235 -14.63 11.08 -3.99
C ALA A 235 -16.13 10.87 -4.29
N VAL A 236 -16.59 9.63 -4.55
CA VAL A 236 -18.00 9.34 -4.85
C VAL A 236 -18.79 9.16 -3.54
N PRO A 237 -19.70 10.09 -3.16
CA PRO A 237 -20.52 9.93 -1.98
C PRO A 237 -21.43 8.70 -2.08
N ARG A 238 -21.49 7.88 -1.02
CA ARG A 238 -22.39 6.71 -0.90
C ARG A 238 -23.90 7.03 -1.05
N SER A 239 -24.28 8.28 -1.18
CA SER A 239 -25.69 8.72 -1.23
C SER A 239 -26.43 8.42 -2.55
N LEU A 240 -25.75 7.94 -3.60
CA LEU A 240 -26.38 7.60 -4.89
C LEU A 240 -26.58 6.10 -5.14
N ALA A 241 -26.14 5.24 -4.21
CA ALA A 241 -26.26 3.77 -4.36
C ALA A 241 -27.48 3.18 -3.64
N ALA A 242 -28.35 3.98 -3.04
CA ALA A 242 -29.56 3.53 -2.33
C ALA A 242 -30.77 4.33 -2.82
N ALA A 243 -31.27 3.97 -3.99
CA ALA A 243 -32.65 4.18 -4.39
C ALA A 243 -33.23 2.84 -4.89
N PRO A 244 -34.37 2.38 -4.35
CA PRO A 244 -34.98 1.09 -4.66
C PRO A 244 -35.51 1.00 -6.11
#